data_4443280d555dca2eae73ee02c95f6463
#
_entry.id   4443280d555dca2eae73ee02c95f6463
#
_cell.length_a   1.000
_cell.length_b   1.000
_cell.length_c   1.000
_cell.angle_alpha   90.00
_cell.angle_beta   90.00
_cell.angle_gamma   90.00
#
_symmetry.space_group_name_H-M   'P 1'
#
loop_
_entity.id
_entity.type
_entity.pdbx_description
1 polymer ?
#
loop_
_entity_poly.entity_id
_entity_poly.type
_entity_poly.pdbx_seq_one_letter_code
_entity_poly.pdbx_strand_id
1 'polypeptide(L)'
;GVMIINIGRGPTDRRLVDALAATIRQVFPSIYISDLSGSFNTLLFATVQETSLENYLANYVHLMENPNTPPLLLEVLAATYEGLQPLPEDEGLVFTDDHAPVEQITNSIVLNFLFSGGTKNLE
;
A
#
# COMPACT_ATOMS: atom_id res chain seq x y z
N GLY A 1 -14.64 -9.40 -0.22
CA GLY A 1 -13.67 -9.20 0.85
C GLY A 1 -12.61 -8.19 0.48
N VAL A 2 -11.93 -7.69 1.49
CA VAL A 2 -10.83 -6.74 1.36
C VAL A 2 -9.58 -7.34 1.99
N MET A 3 -8.46 -7.24 1.29
CA MET A 3 -7.16 -7.63 1.82
C MET A 3 -6.32 -6.37 1.99
N ILE A 4 -5.65 -6.23 3.13
CA ILE A 4 -4.75 -5.12 3.40
C ILE A 4 -3.40 -5.69 3.80
N ILE A 5 -2.34 -5.23 3.13
CA ILE A 5 -0.97 -5.66 3.42
C ILE A 5 -0.11 -4.44 3.73
N ASN A 6 0.66 -4.52 4.80
CA ASN A 6 1.67 -3.54 5.12
C ASN A 6 3.01 -4.02 4.56
N ILE A 7 3.59 -3.26 3.64
CA ILE A 7 4.78 -3.63 2.89
C ILE A 7 5.92 -2.66 3.22
N GLY A 8 7.05 -3.21 3.66
CA GLY A 8 8.26 -2.43 3.83
C GLY A 8 8.88 -2.06 2.48
N ARG A 9 9.42 -0.85 2.38
CA ARG A 9 10.13 -0.39 1.18
C ARG A 9 11.33 0.47 1.57
N GLY A 10 12.30 0.57 0.66
CA GLY A 10 13.34 1.58 0.80
C GLY A 10 12.82 2.96 0.41
N PRO A 11 13.58 4.03 0.67
CA PRO A 11 13.16 5.38 0.31
C PRO A 11 12.86 5.55 -1.19
N THR A 12 13.59 4.85 -2.04
CA THR A 12 13.43 4.86 -3.50
C THR A 12 13.25 3.46 -4.08
N ASP A 13 13.30 2.41 -3.26
CA ASP A 13 13.24 1.02 -3.70
C ASP A 13 11.85 0.45 -3.44
N ARG A 14 11.07 0.35 -4.51
CA ARG A 14 9.69 -0.12 -4.49
C ARG A 14 9.52 -1.54 -5.05
N ARG A 15 10.61 -2.26 -5.27
CA ARG A 15 10.58 -3.58 -5.94
C ARG A 15 9.64 -4.56 -5.25
N LEU A 16 9.62 -4.58 -3.92
CA LEU A 16 8.75 -5.48 -3.17
C LEU A 16 7.28 -5.10 -3.32
N VAL A 17 6.97 -3.79 -3.26
CA VAL A 17 5.62 -3.29 -3.46
C VAL A 17 5.12 -3.66 -4.85
N ASP A 18 5.92 -3.39 -5.88
CA ASP A 18 5.56 -3.63 -7.28
C ASP A 18 5.36 -5.14 -7.55
N ALA A 19 6.25 -5.98 -7.01
CA ALA A 19 6.17 -7.42 -7.18
C ALA A 19 4.93 -8.02 -6.50
N LEU A 20 4.66 -7.61 -5.26
CA LEU A 20 3.47 -8.06 -4.54
C LEU A 20 2.19 -7.59 -5.23
N ALA A 21 2.16 -6.34 -5.64
CA ALA A 21 1.02 -5.77 -6.35
C ALA A 21 0.74 -6.51 -7.67
N ALA A 22 1.76 -6.78 -8.46
CA ALA A 22 1.62 -7.52 -9.72
C ALA A 22 1.07 -8.94 -9.49
N THR A 23 1.53 -9.58 -8.42
CA THR A 23 1.05 -10.92 -8.05
C THR A 23 -0.42 -10.89 -7.63
N ILE A 24 -0.77 -9.95 -6.75
CA ILE A 24 -2.11 -9.81 -6.19
C ILE A 24 -3.12 -9.41 -7.28
N ARG A 25 -2.70 -8.60 -8.25
CA ARG A 25 -3.54 -8.17 -9.37
C ARG A 25 -4.09 -9.33 -10.20
N GLN A 26 -3.42 -10.49 -10.18
CA GLN A 26 -3.93 -11.67 -10.89
C GLN A 26 -5.21 -12.23 -10.28
N VAL A 27 -5.48 -11.92 -9.02
CA VAL A 27 -6.64 -12.44 -8.28
C VAL A 27 -7.64 -11.34 -7.94
N PHE A 28 -7.13 -10.15 -7.63
CA PHE A 28 -7.96 -9.02 -7.19
C PHE A 28 -8.06 -7.96 -8.28
N PRO A 29 -9.28 -7.60 -8.72
CA PRO A 29 -9.47 -6.64 -9.81
C PRO A 29 -9.13 -5.20 -9.44
N SER A 30 -9.21 -4.83 -8.18
CA SER A 30 -8.91 -3.46 -7.73
C SER A 30 -7.81 -3.47 -6.69
N ILE A 31 -6.76 -2.68 -6.95
CA ILE A 31 -5.61 -2.53 -6.07
C ILE A 31 -5.30 -1.04 -5.92
N TYR A 32 -5.17 -0.61 -4.68
CA TYR A 32 -4.76 0.74 -4.32
C TYR A 32 -3.60 0.69 -3.35
N ILE A 33 -2.71 1.67 -3.41
CA ILE A 33 -1.58 1.79 -2.49
C ILE A 33 -1.63 3.13 -1.78
N SER A 34 -1.09 3.16 -0.57
CA SER A 34 -0.91 4.39 0.20
C SER A 34 0.45 4.34 0.89
N ASP A 35 1.34 5.21 0.49
CA ASP A 35 2.63 5.37 1.15
C ASP A 35 2.43 6.12 2.47
N LEU A 36 2.87 5.51 3.56
CA LEU A 36 2.71 6.13 4.88
C LEU A 36 3.76 7.21 5.08
N SER A 37 3.29 8.41 5.39
CA SER A 37 4.15 9.56 5.66
C SER A 37 5.03 9.31 6.89
N GLY A 38 6.30 9.65 6.80
CA GLY A 38 7.25 9.48 7.89
C GLY A 38 7.67 8.05 8.16
N SER A 39 7.36 7.11 7.25
CA SER A 39 7.75 5.72 7.39
C SER A 39 8.15 5.13 6.04
N PHE A 40 8.82 3.98 6.10
CA PHE A 40 9.20 3.23 4.89
C PHE A 40 8.22 2.06 4.66
N ASN A 41 6.95 2.33 4.89
CA ASN A 41 5.89 1.36 4.70
C ASN A 41 4.88 1.88 3.67
N THR A 42 4.36 0.95 2.89
CA THR A 42 3.26 1.17 1.97
C THR A 42 2.13 0.22 2.35
N LEU A 43 0.93 0.74 2.47
CA LEU A 43 -0.27 -0.09 2.61
C LEU A 43 -0.79 -0.42 1.21
N LEU A 44 -1.06 -1.70 0.98
CA LEU A 44 -1.70 -2.18 -0.24
C LEU A 44 -3.10 -2.67 0.12
N PHE A 45 -4.09 -2.14 -0.59
CA PHE A 45 -5.50 -2.51 -0.45
C PHE A 45 -5.93 -3.24 -1.70
N ALA A 46 -6.47 -4.44 -1.55
CA ALA A 46 -6.99 -5.23 -2.67
C ALA A 46 -8.41 -5.67 -2.38
N THR A 47 -9.28 -5.55 -3.38
CA THR A 47 -10.69 -5.94 -3.25
C THR A 47 -11.08 -6.96 -4.31
N VAL A 48 -11.90 -7.94 -3.91
CA VAL A 48 -12.43 -8.97 -4.82
C VAL A 48 -13.45 -8.36 -5.78
N GLN A 49 -14.22 -7.38 -5.29
CA GLN A 49 -15.15 -6.63 -6.14
C GLN A 49 -14.46 -5.38 -6.65
N GLU A 50 -14.70 -5.06 -7.90
CA GLU A 50 -14.19 -3.83 -8.48
C GLU A 50 -14.71 -2.62 -7.70
N THR A 51 -13.79 -1.71 -7.36
CA THR A 51 -14.11 -0.50 -6.61
C THR A 51 -13.35 0.69 -7.16
N SER A 52 -13.70 1.89 -6.69
CA SER A 52 -13.09 3.14 -7.13
C SER A 52 -12.90 4.10 -5.97
N LEU A 53 -12.06 5.13 -6.17
CA LEU A 53 -11.88 6.20 -5.20
C LEU A 53 -13.17 6.98 -4.96
N GLU A 54 -14.06 7.03 -5.96
CA GLU A 54 -15.38 7.64 -5.82
C GLU A 54 -16.23 6.92 -4.78
N ASN A 55 -16.17 5.59 -4.76
CA ASN A 55 -16.85 4.78 -3.73
C ASN A 55 -16.30 5.07 -2.33
N TYR A 56 -14.99 5.26 -2.23
CA TYR A 56 -14.36 5.63 -0.97
C TYR A 56 -14.89 6.96 -0.45
N LEU A 57 -14.94 7.98 -1.34
CA LEU A 57 -15.47 9.29 -0.99
C LEU A 57 -16.94 9.25 -0.60
N ALA A 58 -17.75 8.50 -1.35
CA ALA A 58 -19.18 8.36 -1.03
C ALA A 58 -19.39 7.74 0.36
N ASN A 59 -18.61 6.72 0.69
CA ASN A 59 -18.67 6.10 2.00
C ASN A 59 -18.17 7.03 3.11
N TYR A 60 -17.15 7.83 2.84
CA TYR A 60 -16.64 8.82 3.78
C TYR A 60 -17.71 9.88 4.10
N VAL A 61 -18.37 10.43 3.06
CA VAL A 61 -19.46 11.39 3.24
C VAL A 61 -20.59 10.80 4.06
N HIS A 62 -20.93 9.55 3.78
CA HIS A 62 -21.97 8.83 4.53
C HIS A 62 -21.63 8.70 6.02
N LEU A 63 -20.37 8.41 6.32
CA LEU A 63 -19.87 8.35 7.70
C LEU A 63 -19.87 9.72 8.37
N MET A 64 -19.55 10.79 7.63
CA MET A 64 -19.61 12.16 8.15
C MET A 64 -21.02 12.58 8.56
N GLU A 65 -22.02 12.12 7.85
CA GLU A 65 -23.42 12.43 8.12
C GLU A 65 -23.96 11.67 9.34
N ASN A 66 -23.28 10.61 9.76
CA ASN A 66 -23.67 9.84 10.93
C ASN A 66 -23.07 10.45 12.21
N PRO A 67 -23.92 10.98 13.14
CA PRO A 67 -23.41 11.62 14.36
C PRO A 67 -22.68 10.66 15.32
N ASN A 68 -22.84 9.36 15.13
CA ASN A 68 -22.20 8.35 15.97
C ASN A 68 -20.80 7.94 15.46
N THR A 69 -20.36 8.45 14.32
CA THR A 69 -19.04 8.15 13.77
C THR A 69 -17.95 8.80 14.62
N PRO A 70 -16.96 8.02 15.12
CA PRO A 70 -15.87 8.60 15.90
C PRO A 70 -15.07 9.62 15.08
N PRO A 71 -14.77 10.83 15.63
CA PRO A 71 -13.97 11.83 14.89
C PRO A 71 -12.60 11.31 14.44
N LEU A 72 -11.96 10.47 15.26
CA LEU A 72 -10.67 9.88 14.91
C LEU A 72 -10.75 9.03 13.62
N LEU A 73 -11.84 8.29 13.45
CA LEU A 73 -12.04 7.50 12.23
C LEU A 73 -12.09 8.39 11.00
N LEU A 74 -12.79 9.54 11.09
CA LEU A 74 -12.88 10.49 9.97
C LEU A 74 -11.51 11.10 9.65
N GLU A 75 -10.71 11.43 10.65
CA GLU A 75 -9.35 11.94 10.44
C GLU A 75 -8.48 10.92 9.73
N VAL A 76 -8.51 9.66 10.18
CA VAL A 76 -7.72 8.58 9.58
C VAL A 76 -8.15 8.33 8.13
N LEU A 77 -9.45 8.32 7.87
CA LEU A 77 -9.98 8.09 6.53
C LEU A 77 -9.59 9.23 5.57
N ALA A 78 -9.66 10.47 6.03
CA ALA A 78 -9.26 11.63 5.22
C ALA A 78 -7.76 11.60 4.91
N ALA A 79 -6.92 11.31 5.90
CA ALA A 79 -5.48 11.21 5.70
C ALA A 79 -5.12 10.05 4.75
N THR A 80 -5.81 8.92 4.88
CA THR A 80 -5.60 7.76 4.00
C THR A 80 -5.96 8.11 2.55
N TYR A 81 -7.07 8.81 2.35
CA TYR A 81 -7.52 9.21 1.01
C TYR A 81 -6.49 10.09 0.30
N GLU A 82 -5.88 11.04 1.01
CA GLU A 82 -4.87 11.92 0.43
C GLU A 82 -3.66 11.15 -0.11
N GLY A 83 -3.28 10.07 0.54
CA GLY A 83 -2.17 9.23 0.11
C GLY A 83 -2.55 8.07 -0.81
N LEU A 84 -3.85 7.85 -1.00
CA LEU A 84 -4.34 6.68 -1.72
C LEU A 84 -4.23 6.88 -3.23
N GLN A 85 -3.57 5.95 -3.89
CA GLN A 85 -3.33 5.99 -5.32
C GLN A 85 -3.74 4.67 -5.96
N PRO A 86 -4.38 4.70 -7.15
CA PRO A 86 -4.54 3.48 -7.92
C PRO A 86 -3.16 2.98 -8.34
N LEU A 87 -2.97 1.68 -8.26
CA LEU A 87 -1.69 1.10 -8.68
C LEU A 87 -1.58 1.17 -10.20
N PRO A 88 -0.46 1.69 -10.75
CA PRO A 88 -0.22 1.66 -12.19
C PRO A 88 -0.21 0.22 -12.71
N GLU A 89 -0.62 0.03 -13.95
CA GLU A 89 -0.53 -1.27 -14.63
C GLU A 89 0.92 -1.54 -15.04
N ASP A 90 1.78 -1.75 -14.07
CA ASP A 90 3.17 -2.04 -14.34
C ASP A 90 3.44 -3.54 -14.36
N GLU A 91 4.42 -3.92 -15.17
CA GLU A 91 4.91 -5.29 -15.26
C GLU A 91 5.86 -5.55 -14.08
N GLY A 92 5.31 -5.86 -12.92
CA GLY A 92 6.08 -6.28 -11.77
C GLY A 92 6.44 -7.76 -11.84
N LEU A 93 7.42 -8.16 -11.02
CA LEU A 93 7.76 -9.55 -10.82
C LEU A 93 6.59 -10.26 -10.12
N VAL A 94 6.09 -11.33 -10.70
CA VAL A 94 5.01 -12.13 -10.12
C VAL A 94 5.59 -13.23 -9.25
N PHE A 95 5.12 -13.32 -8.00
CA PHE A 95 5.51 -14.39 -7.10
C PHE A 95 4.65 -15.63 -7.34
N THR A 96 5.31 -16.79 -7.38
CA THR A 96 4.67 -18.10 -7.42
C THR A 96 5.18 -18.92 -6.25
N ASP A 97 4.55 -20.06 -5.96
CA ASP A 97 4.97 -20.92 -4.85
C ASP A 97 6.44 -21.35 -4.96
N ASP A 98 6.93 -21.53 -6.20
CA ASP A 98 8.31 -21.95 -6.48
C ASP A 98 9.27 -20.78 -6.60
N HIS A 99 8.75 -19.56 -6.81
CA HIS A 99 9.53 -18.35 -7.04
C HIS A 99 8.96 -17.17 -6.26
N ALA A 100 9.24 -17.11 -4.97
CA ALA A 100 8.85 -16.00 -4.12
C ALA A 100 10.09 -15.36 -3.46
N PRO A 101 10.86 -14.53 -4.21
CA PRO A 101 12.11 -13.96 -3.72
C PRO A 101 11.92 -12.80 -2.74
N VAL A 102 10.88 -12.85 -1.90
CA VAL A 102 10.55 -11.81 -0.93
C VAL A 102 11.71 -11.55 0.02
N GLU A 103 12.33 -12.61 0.53
CA GLU A 103 13.44 -12.49 1.45
C GLU A 103 14.64 -11.81 0.81
N GLN A 104 14.98 -12.19 -0.42
CA GLN A 104 16.09 -11.58 -1.16
C GLN A 104 15.83 -10.11 -1.46
N ILE A 105 14.62 -9.77 -1.88
CA ILE A 105 14.23 -8.38 -2.16
C ILE A 105 14.26 -7.57 -0.87
N THR A 106 13.71 -8.11 0.22
CA THR A 106 13.70 -7.44 1.51
C THR A 106 15.11 -7.19 2.04
N ASN A 107 15.99 -8.18 1.97
CA ASN A 107 17.40 -8.02 2.35
C ASN A 107 18.11 -6.98 1.50
N SER A 108 17.84 -6.96 0.20
CA SER A 108 18.40 -5.97 -0.71
C SER A 108 17.93 -4.55 -0.38
N ILE A 109 16.66 -4.39 -0.02
CA ILE A 109 16.09 -3.10 0.42
C ILE A 109 16.79 -2.62 1.68
N VAL A 110 16.95 -3.50 2.68
CA VAL A 110 17.62 -3.17 3.95
C VAL A 110 19.08 -2.75 3.69
N LEU A 111 19.81 -3.51 2.89
CA LEU A 111 21.20 -3.20 2.54
C LEU A 111 21.30 -1.87 1.83
N ASN A 112 20.46 -1.62 0.83
CA ASN A 112 20.45 -0.34 0.12
C ASN A 112 20.15 0.82 1.05
N PHE A 113 19.21 0.65 1.97
CA PHE A 113 18.88 1.64 2.99
C PHE A 113 20.06 1.95 3.88
N LEU A 114 20.77 0.95 4.39
CA LEU A 114 21.92 1.12 5.25
C LEU A 114 23.08 1.79 4.52
N PHE A 115 23.36 1.38 3.29
CA PHE A 115 24.46 1.94 2.48
C PHE A 115 24.18 3.37 2.00
N SER A 116 22.91 3.73 1.84
CA SER A 116 22.52 5.10 1.45
C SER A 116 22.48 6.08 2.63
N GLY A 117 22.78 5.63 3.85
CA GLY A 117 22.68 6.44 5.05
C GLY A 117 21.25 6.71 5.50
N GLY A 118 20.32 5.83 5.13
CA GLY A 118 18.90 5.99 5.42
C GLY A 118 18.55 6.04 6.90
N THR A 119 19.42 5.53 7.78
CA THR A 119 19.25 5.63 9.23
C THR A 119 19.22 7.07 9.73
N LYS A 120 19.87 7.98 9.01
CA LYS A 120 19.85 9.42 9.34
C LYS A 120 18.48 10.04 9.11
N ASN A 121 17.67 9.46 8.27
CA ASN A 121 16.34 9.97 7.94
C ASN A 121 15.26 9.49 8.93
N LEU A 122 15.62 8.58 9.83
CA LEU A 122 14.73 8.07 10.87
C LEU A 122 14.82 8.85 12.18
N GLU A 123 15.85 9.69 12.34
CA GLU A 123 16.07 10.51 13.52
C GLU A 123 15.23 11.78 13.54
#